data_0abfb32f433dfecccb90783c9002095a
#
_entry.id   0abfb32f433dfecccb90783c9002095a
#
_cell.length_a   1.000
_cell.length_b   1.000
_cell.length_c   1.000
_cell.angle_alpha   90.00
_cell.angle_beta   90.00
_cell.angle_gamma   90.00
#
_symmetry.space_group_name_H-M   'P 1'
#
loop_
_entity.id
_entity.type
_entity.pdbx_description
1 polymer ?
#
loop_
_entity_poly.entity_id
_entity_poly.type
_entity_poly.pdbx_seq_one_letter_code
_entity_poly.pdbx_strand_id
1 'polypeptide(L)'
;MTVQAVALPLKRFLLIEQCPDAWLGLDLYLFQDDAVVFYVGQSQLAFARVWEHLLGGFKGHSITGRFVWVNWPRSMNFTIELLSSQDAQFSHLHNDLNAAEQWLIRQRAPCFNVTHNALATAVPATYLPANAKFRRRISLRKLLFEAERAVKAEDIARW
;
A
#
# COMPACT_ATOMS: atom_id res chain seq x y z
N MET A 1 3.29 -24.91 -5.01
CA MET A 1 3.13 -24.21 -3.72
C MET A 1 2.50 -22.85 -3.97
N THR A 2 1.37 -22.59 -3.33
CA THR A 2 0.73 -21.27 -3.41
C THR A 2 1.43 -20.31 -2.45
N VAL A 3 1.82 -19.14 -2.96
CA VAL A 3 2.36 -18.08 -2.11
C VAL A 3 1.19 -17.41 -1.40
N GLN A 4 1.25 -17.36 -0.08
CA GLN A 4 0.19 -16.82 0.73
C GLN A 4 0.18 -15.30 0.67
N ALA A 5 -1.02 -14.71 0.49
CA ALA A 5 -1.21 -13.27 0.55
C ALA A 5 -0.87 -12.73 1.94
N VAL A 6 -0.40 -11.48 1.98
CA VAL A 6 -0.02 -10.79 3.21
C VAL A 6 -0.79 -9.48 3.28
N ALA A 7 -1.34 -9.18 4.44
CA ALA A 7 -1.97 -7.87 4.70
C ALA A 7 -1.55 -7.41 6.09
N LEU A 8 -1.05 -6.17 6.18
CA LEU A 8 -0.58 -5.62 7.45
C LEU A 8 -0.71 -4.10 7.44
N PRO A 9 -0.85 -3.49 8.64
CA PRO A 9 -0.88 -2.03 8.73
C PRO A 9 0.43 -1.41 8.26
N LEU A 10 0.34 -0.23 7.65
CA LEU A 10 1.52 0.50 7.15
C LEU A 10 2.59 0.68 8.22
N LYS A 11 2.19 1.00 9.45
CA LYS A 11 3.15 1.16 10.56
C LYS A 11 4.02 -0.07 10.77
N ARG A 12 3.45 -1.27 10.59
CA ARG A 12 4.21 -2.53 10.73
C ARG A 12 5.04 -2.81 9.47
N PHE A 13 4.51 -2.49 8.30
CA PHE A 13 5.25 -2.63 7.04
C PHE A 13 6.54 -1.81 7.07
N LEU A 14 6.48 -0.59 7.59
CA LEU A 14 7.63 0.33 7.66
C LEU A 14 8.77 -0.20 8.53
N LEU A 15 8.50 -1.12 9.45
CA LEU A 15 9.51 -1.70 10.35
C LEU A 15 10.20 -2.93 9.75
N ILE A 16 9.80 -3.35 8.56
CA ILE A 16 10.39 -4.50 7.87
C ILE A 16 11.45 -3.96 6.92
N GLU A 17 12.73 -4.12 7.29
CA GLU A 17 13.85 -3.55 6.53
C GLU A 17 14.15 -4.31 5.25
N GLN A 18 13.97 -5.64 5.29
CA GLN A 18 14.27 -6.52 4.16
C GLN A 18 13.07 -7.40 3.85
N CYS A 19 12.83 -7.64 2.56
CA CYS A 19 11.74 -8.51 2.13
C CYS A 19 11.90 -9.91 2.71
N PRO A 20 10.93 -10.40 3.49
CA PRO A 20 10.95 -11.80 3.94
C PRO A 20 10.97 -12.76 2.75
N ASP A 21 11.66 -13.87 2.88
CA ASP A 21 11.76 -14.87 1.81
C ASP A 21 10.38 -15.37 1.36
N ALA A 22 9.44 -15.50 2.31
CA ALA A 22 8.08 -15.93 2.01
C ALA A 22 7.30 -14.95 1.11
N TRP A 23 7.76 -13.72 0.95
CA TRP A 23 7.07 -12.69 0.16
C TRP A 23 7.68 -12.48 -1.22
N LEU A 24 8.73 -13.20 -1.57
CA LEU A 24 9.45 -13.03 -2.84
C LEU A 24 8.60 -13.30 -4.07
N GLY A 25 7.56 -14.13 -3.96
CA GLY A 25 6.65 -14.44 -5.06
C GLY A 25 5.44 -13.51 -5.16
N LEU A 26 5.35 -12.48 -4.30
CA LEU A 26 4.22 -11.55 -4.33
C LEU A 26 4.51 -10.44 -5.33
N ASP A 27 3.61 -10.29 -6.32
CA ASP A 27 3.80 -9.41 -7.48
C ASP A 27 2.67 -8.40 -7.69
N LEU A 28 1.67 -8.40 -6.80
CA LEU A 28 0.59 -7.41 -6.78
C LEU A 28 0.56 -6.74 -5.42
N TYR A 29 0.21 -5.46 -5.38
CA TYR A 29 0.11 -4.74 -4.11
C TYR A 29 -1.03 -3.74 -4.13
N LEU A 30 -1.60 -3.50 -2.93
CA LEU A 30 -2.67 -2.55 -2.72
C LEU A 30 -2.34 -1.65 -1.53
N PHE A 31 -2.69 -0.36 -1.68
CA PHE A 31 -2.78 0.58 -0.56
C PHE A 31 -4.26 0.81 -0.31
N GLN A 32 -4.73 0.60 0.92
CA GLN A 32 -6.16 0.68 1.22
C GLN A 32 -6.41 1.05 2.68
N ASP A 33 -7.64 1.48 2.97
CA ASP A 33 -8.16 1.54 4.32
C ASP A 33 -9.30 0.52 4.45
N ASP A 34 -10.10 0.62 5.51
CA ASP A 34 -11.20 -0.34 5.72
C ASP A 34 -12.34 -0.18 4.71
N ALA A 35 -12.42 0.96 4.04
CA ALA A 35 -13.55 1.31 3.18
C ALA A 35 -13.20 1.32 1.69
N VAL A 36 -12.02 1.83 1.32
CA VAL A 36 -11.65 2.05 -0.08
C VAL A 36 -10.22 1.62 -0.36
N VAL A 37 -9.96 1.26 -1.62
CA VAL A 37 -8.61 1.01 -2.11
C VAL A 37 -8.09 2.31 -2.74
N PHE A 38 -6.89 2.71 -2.36
CA PHE A 38 -6.28 3.92 -2.91
C PHE A 38 -5.52 3.64 -4.18
N TYR A 39 -4.80 2.53 -4.25
CA TYR A 39 -3.97 2.20 -5.40
C TYR A 39 -3.73 0.70 -5.50
N VAL A 40 -3.72 0.19 -6.73
CA VAL A 40 -3.35 -1.18 -7.08
C VAL A 40 -2.18 -1.12 -8.06
N GLY A 41 -1.16 -1.93 -7.84
CA GLY A 41 -0.03 -2.00 -8.74
C GLY A 41 0.55 -3.40 -8.88
N GLN A 42 1.51 -3.53 -9.80
CA GLN A 42 2.24 -4.77 -10.02
C GLN A 42 3.75 -4.51 -10.04
N SER A 43 4.51 -5.51 -9.63
CA SER A 43 5.97 -5.50 -9.71
C SER A 43 6.46 -6.92 -9.48
N GLN A 44 7.57 -7.29 -10.11
CA GLN A 44 8.18 -8.59 -9.83
C GLN A 44 8.52 -8.78 -8.35
N LEU A 45 8.73 -7.68 -7.62
CA LEU A 45 8.88 -7.68 -6.17
C LEU A 45 8.00 -6.58 -5.59
N ALA A 46 6.76 -6.95 -5.24
CA ALA A 46 5.77 -5.99 -4.74
C ALA A 46 6.25 -5.26 -3.49
N PHE A 47 6.92 -5.96 -2.56
CA PHE A 47 7.50 -5.36 -1.36
C PHE A 47 8.39 -4.16 -1.68
N ALA A 48 9.31 -4.31 -2.62
CA ALA A 48 10.23 -3.24 -3.00
C ALA A 48 9.49 -2.07 -3.67
N ARG A 49 8.46 -2.39 -4.46
CA ARG A 49 7.69 -1.35 -5.17
C ARG A 49 6.87 -0.50 -4.21
N VAL A 50 6.31 -1.11 -3.16
CA VAL A 50 5.64 -0.35 -2.11
C VAL A 50 6.60 0.66 -1.48
N TRP A 51 7.82 0.24 -1.15
CA TRP A 51 8.85 1.14 -0.63
C TRP A 51 9.21 2.25 -1.62
N GLU A 52 9.27 1.96 -2.91
CA GLU A 52 9.52 2.98 -3.93
C GLU A 52 8.44 4.05 -3.94
N HIS A 53 7.16 3.66 -3.79
CA HIS A 53 6.07 4.62 -3.65
C HIS A 53 6.24 5.49 -2.41
N LEU A 54 6.56 4.87 -1.28
CA LEU A 54 6.72 5.59 -0.02
C LEU A 54 7.88 6.58 -0.09
N LEU A 55 9.02 6.15 -0.59
CA LEU A 55 10.19 7.03 -0.76
C LEU A 55 9.93 8.10 -1.82
N GLY A 56 9.27 7.74 -2.93
CA GLY A 56 8.90 8.68 -3.99
C GLY A 56 7.94 9.76 -3.53
N GLY A 57 7.15 9.48 -2.50
CA GLY A 57 6.23 10.46 -1.91
C GLY A 57 6.93 11.69 -1.35
N PHE A 58 8.13 11.53 -0.81
CA PHE A 58 8.94 12.67 -0.33
C PHE A 58 9.47 13.53 -1.47
N LYS A 59 9.70 12.92 -2.64
CA LYS A 59 10.27 13.58 -3.82
C LYS A 59 9.20 14.08 -4.78
N GLY A 60 7.92 13.84 -4.49
CA GLY A 60 6.81 14.20 -5.37
C GLY A 60 6.65 13.30 -6.58
N HIS A 61 7.31 12.13 -6.62
CA HIS A 61 7.26 11.19 -7.74
C HIS A 61 6.15 10.15 -7.63
N SER A 62 5.50 10.05 -6.47
CA SER A 62 4.39 9.12 -6.25
C SER A 62 3.24 9.85 -5.58
N ILE A 63 2.10 9.90 -6.26
CA ILE A 63 0.86 10.45 -5.71
C ILE A 63 0.42 9.62 -4.52
N THR A 64 0.47 8.30 -4.63
CA THR A 64 0.10 7.38 -3.56
C THR A 64 0.98 7.57 -2.33
N GLY A 65 2.30 7.62 -2.52
CA GLY A 65 3.24 7.86 -1.42
C GLY A 65 3.02 9.22 -0.76
N ARG A 66 2.80 10.25 -1.56
CA ARG A 66 2.52 11.58 -1.03
C ARG A 66 1.22 11.61 -0.24
N PHE A 67 0.18 10.93 -0.71
CA PHE A 67 -1.09 10.81 0.00
C PHE A 67 -0.89 10.17 1.39
N VAL A 68 -0.06 9.13 1.47
CA VAL A 68 0.30 8.50 2.74
C VAL A 68 0.91 9.53 3.69
N TRP A 69 1.90 10.28 3.23
CA TRP A 69 2.65 11.18 4.11
C TRP A 69 1.86 12.42 4.52
N VAL A 70 1.04 13.01 3.65
CA VAL A 70 0.21 14.16 4.03
C VAL A 70 -0.87 13.77 5.04
N ASN A 71 -1.26 12.50 5.07
CA ASN A 71 -2.27 11.98 6.01
C ASN A 71 -1.66 11.28 7.23
N TRP A 72 -0.35 11.35 7.41
CA TRP A 72 0.31 10.83 8.59
C TRP A 72 -0.03 11.69 9.82
N PRO A 73 -0.31 11.16 11.02
CA PRO A 73 -0.15 9.75 11.42
C PRO A 73 -1.37 8.85 11.16
N ARG A 74 -2.45 9.39 10.65
CA ARG A 74 -3.65 8.61 10.34
C ARG A 74 -3.35 7.46 9.39
N SER A 75 -2.49 7.69 8.41
CA SER A 75 -2.07 6.70 7.42
C SER A 75 -1.28 5.52 8.00
N MET A 76 -0.83 5.60 9.26
CA MET A 76 -0.22 4.45 9.94
C MET A 76 -1.12 3.20 9.89
N ASN A 77 -2.43 3.40 9.87
CA ASN A 77 -3.42 2.32 9.90
C ASN A 77 -3.93 1.93 8.52
N PHE A 78 -3.40 2.51 7.46
CA PHE A 78 -3.67 2.00 6.12
C PHE A 78 -3.14 0.58 6.02
N THR A 79 -3.83 -0.25 5.25
CA THR A 79 -3.39 -1.63 5.02
C THR A 79 -2.58 -1.71 3.74
N ILE A 80 -1.41 -2.33 3.84
CA ILE A 80 -0.64 -2.76 2.68
C ILE A 80 -0.96 -4.22 2.45
N GLU A 81 -1.47 -4.54 1.27
CA GLU A 81 -1.76 -5.92 0.89
C GLU A 81 -0.84 -6.33 -0.24
N LEU A 82 -0.22 -7.51 -0.11
CA LEU A 82 0.64 -8.10 -1.13
C LEU A 82 0.03 -9.42 -1.58
N LEU A 83 -0.11 -9.60 -2.89
CA LEU A 83 -0.77 -10.76 -3.48
C LEU A 83 0.12 -11.38 -4.55
N SER A 84 -0.16 -12.64 -4.88
CA SER A 84 0.46 -13.32 -6.02
C SER A 84 -0.55 -13.42 -7.17
N SER A 85 -0.12 -13.10 -8.39
CA SER A 85 -0.90 -13.34 -9.59
C SER A 85 -1.16 -14.85 -9.80
N GLN A 86 -0.40 -15.70 -9.13
CA GLN A 86 -0.58 -17.16 -9.18
C GLN A 86 -1.65 -17.64 -8.22
N ASP A 87 -2.25 -16.76 -7.42
CA ASP A 87 -3.32 -17.10 -6.51
C ASP A 87 -4.53 -17.67 -7.27
N ALA A 88 -5.24 -18.59 -6.62
CA ALA A 88 -6.41 -19.27 -7.21
C ALA A 88 -7.49 -18.29 -7.68
N GLN A 89 -7.62 -17.13 -7.04
CA GLN A 89 -8.60 -16.11 -7.46
C GLN A 89 -8.38 -15.58 -8.87
N PHE A 90 -7.16 -15.73 -9.41
CA PHE A 90 -6.81 -15.28 -10.77
C PHE A 90 -6.75 -16.40 -11.80
N SER A 91 -7.18 -17.62 -11.43
CA SER A 91 -7.13 -18.77 -12.34
C SER A 91 -7.95 -18.57 -13.60
N HIS A 92 -9.07 -17.85 -13.52
CA HIS A 92 -9.92 -17.52 -14.69
C HIS A 92 -9.25 -16.56 -15.66
N LEU A 93 -8.15 -15.92 -15.24
CA LEU A 93 -7.32 -15.02 -16.07
C LEU A 93 -6.01 -15.70 -16.47
N HIS A 94 -5.93 -17.03 -16.35
CA HIS A 94 -4.73 -17.82 -16.65
C HIS A 94 -3.51 -17.41 -15.80
N ASN A 95 -3.76 -16.81 -14.63
CA ASN A 95 -2.71 -16.32 -13.72
C ASN A 95 -1.75 -15.34 -14.40
N ASP A 96 -2.22 -14.61 -15.41
CA ASP A 96 -1.45 -13.57 -16.08
C ASP A 96 -1.39 -12.31 -15.18
N LEU A 97 -0.17 -11.82 -14.94
CA LEU A 97 0.05 -10.70 -14.04
C LEU A 97 -0.67 -9.43 -14.50
N ASN A 98 -0.55 -9.08 -15.78
CA ASN A 98 -1.20 -7.88 -16.32
C ASN A 98 -2.73 -7.98 -16.23
N ALA A 99 -3.28 -9.14 -16.57
CA ALA A 99 -4.72 -9.38 -16.51
C ALA A 99 -5.21 -9.32 -15.06
N ALA A 100 -4.45 -9.86 -14.13
CA ALA A 100 -4.78 -9.82 -12.70
C ALA A 100 -4.81 -8.38 -12.16
N GLU A 101 -3.82 -7.58 -12.49
CA GLU A 101 -3.80 -6.16 -12.09
C GLU A 101 -5.00 -5.41 -12.66
N GLN A 102 -5.27 -5.55 -13.97
CA GLN A 102 -6.40 -4.89 -14.60
C GLN A 102 -7.73 -5.31 -13.99
N TRP A 103 -7.89 -6.59 -13.67
CA TRP A 103 -9.08 -7.11 -13.02
C TRP A 103 -9.28 -6.51 -11.63
N LEU A 104 -8.21 -6.44 -10.84
CA LEU A 104 -8.26 -5.83 -9.50
C LEU A 104 -8.63 -4.35 -9.59
N ILE A 105 -8.05 -3.61 -10.54
CA ILE A 105 -8.36 -2.19 -10.72
C ILE A 105 -9.85 -2.02 -11.05
N ARG A 106 -10.41 -2.84 -11.92
CA ARG A 106 -11.83 -2.77 -12.26
C ARG A 106 -12.72 -3.16 -11.09
N GLN A 107 -12.34 -4.18 -10.33
CA GLN A 107 -13.13 -4.64 -9.19
C GLN A 107 -13.09 -3.68 -7.99
N ARG A 108 -11.94 -3.07 -7.75
CA ARG A 108 -11.73 -2.24 -6.56
C ARG A 108 -11.95 -0.75 -6.82
N ALA A 109 -11.94 -0.31 -8.08
CA ALA A 109 -12.06 1.09 -8.48
C ALA A 109 -11.19 2.02 -7.61
N PRO A 110 -9.85 1.83 -7.59
CA PRO A 110 -8.97 2.58 -6.69
C PRO A 110 -9.00 4.08 -6.96
N CYS A 111 -8.68 4.88 -5.96
CA CYS A 111 -8.74 6.34 -6.07
C CYS A 111 -7.71 6.90 -7.07
N PHE A 112 -6.51 6.33 -7.13
CA PHE A 112 -5.38 6.94 -7.85
C PHE A 112 -4.96 6.22 -9.13
N ASN A 113 -5.55 5.08 -9.45
CA ASN A 113 -5.29 4.44 -10.74
C ASN A 113 -6.05 5.19 -11.84
N VAL A 114 -5.39 5.42 -12.97
CA VAL A 114 -5.99 6.11 -14.13
C VAL A 114 -6.39 5.10 -15.18
N THR A 115 -5.45 4.22 -15.58
CA THR A 115 -5.68 3.23 -16.64
C THR A 115 -6.58 2.10 -16.14
N HIS A 116 -7.51 1.65 -16.98
CA HIS A 116 -8.47 0.57 -16.69
C HIS A 116 -9.42 0.89 -15.52
N ASN A 117 -9.61 2.18 -15.21
CA ASN A 117 -10.33 2.63 -14.02
C ASN A 117 -11.37 3.69 -14.39
N ALA A 118 -12.37 3.30 -15.19
CA ALA A 118 -13.39 4.23 -15.70
C ALA A 118 -14.24 4.85 -14.57
N LEU A 119 -14.44 4.11 -13.47
CA LEU A 119 -15.29 4.51 -12.34
C LEU A 119 -14.47 4.64 -11.05
N ALA A 120 -13.35 5.35 -11.11
CA ALA A 120 -12.47 5.54 -9.97
C ALA A 120 -13.26 6.06 -8.75
N THR A 121 -12.98 5.48 -7.58
CA THR A 121 -13.57 5.92 -6.32
C THR A 121 -12.99 7.27 -5.93
N ALA A 122 -13.84 8.21 -5.50
CA ALA A 122 -13.37 9.47 -4.97
C ALA A 122 -12.62 9.27 -3.65
N VAL A 123 -11.56 10.05 -3.44
CA VAL A 123 -10.86 10.06 -2.15
C VAL A 123 -11.85 10.51 -1.07
N PRO A 124 -11.99 9.77 0.04
CA PRO A 124 -12.87 10.18 1.12
C PRO A 124 -12.53 11.60 1.61
N ALA A 125 -13.56 12.42 1.83
CA ALA A 125 -13.40 13.82 2.20
C ALA A 125 -12.70 14.02 3.56
N THR A 126 -12.61 12.98 4.38
CA THR A 126 -11.94 13.01 5.68
C THR A 126 -10.40 13.01 5.56
N TYR A 127 -9.87 12.70 4.39
CA TYR A 127 -8.42 12.73 4.13
C TYR A 127 -8.01 14.03 3.48
N LEU A 128 -6.75 14.43 3.70
CA LEU A 128 -6.15 15.51 2.93
C LEU A 128 -5.83 15.01 1.52
N PRO A 129 -5.99 15.85 0.49
CA PRO A 129 -5.62 15.46 -0.89
C PRO A 129 -4.12 15.27 -1.01
N ALA A 130 -3.69 14.45 -1.97
CA ALA A 130 -2.28 14.13 -2.17
C ALA A 130 -1.40 15.36 -2.43
N ASN A 131 -1.97 16.43 -3.00
CA ASN A 131 -1.24 17.68 -3.27
C ASN A 131 -1.24 18.67 -2.11
N ALA A 132 -1.80 18.30 -0.95
CA ALA A 132 -1.76 19.16 0.24
C ALA A 132 -0.31 19.36 0.70
N LYS A 133 -0.05 20.50 1.35
CA LYS A 133 1.26 20.75 1.95
C LYS A 133 1.42 19.93 3.21
N PHE A 134 2.65 19.51 3.49
CA PHE A 134 2.94 18.86 4.76
C PHE A 134 2.72 19.87 5.89
N ARG A 135 2.01 19.43 6.94
CA ARG A 135 1.69 20.27 8.10
C ARG A 135 2.90 20.56 8.98
N ARG A 136 3.94 19.74 8.88
CA ARG A 136 5.18 19.86 9.64
C ARG A 136 6.33 19.31 8.81
N ARG A 137 7.54 19.67 9.21
CA ARG A 137 8.73 19.10 8.59
C ARG A 137 8.82 17.61 8.96
N ILE A 138 8.84 16.75 7.95
CA ILE A 138 8.91 15.30 8.12
C ILE A 138 10.19 14.76 7.52
N SER A 139 10.69 13.66 8.10
CA SER A 139 11.78 12.87 7.54
C SER A 139 11.42 11.40 7.71
N LEU A 140 11.95 10.55 6.85
CA LEU A 140 11.70 9.11 6.95
C LEU A 140 12.10 8.58 8.33
N ARG A 141 13.26 8.98 8.84
CA ARG A 141 13.74 8.56 10.16
C ARG A 141 12.75 8.88 11.27
N LYS A 142 12.18 10.09 11.25
CA LYS A 142 11.20 10.52 12.24
C LYS A 142 9.92 9.70 12.14
N LEU A 143 9.46 9.45 10.93
CA LEU A 143 8.24 8.67 10.70
C LEU A 143 8.42 7.21 11.11
N LEU A 144 9.59 6.63 10.84
CA LEU A 144 9.89 5.27 11.30
C LEU A 144 9.92 5.19 12.83
N PHE A 145 10.46 6.19 13.50
CA PHE A 145 10.46 6.27 14.96
C PHE A 145 9.02 6.32 15.51
N GLU A 146 8.18 7.14 14.90
CA GLU A 146 6.78 7.26 15.29
C GLU A 146 6.02 5.95 15.05
N ALA A 147 6.28 5.26 13.94
CA ALA A 147 5.68 3.95 13.64
C ALA A 147 6.10 2.91 14.69
N GLU A 148 7.37 2.88 15.05
CA GLU A 148 7.89 1.97 16.07
C GLU A 148 7.22 2.20 17.42
N ARG A 149 7.06 3.45 17.83
CA ARG A 149 6.36 3.80 19.06
C ARG A 149 4.91 3.33 19.04
N ALA A 150 4.21 3.53 17.93
CA ALA A 150 2.82 3.11 17.77
C ALA A 150 2.68 1.59 17.86
N VAL A 151 3.57 0.85 17.23
CA VAL A 151 3.57 -0.62 17.26
C VAL A 151 3.86 -1.13 18.68
N LYS A 152 4.85 -0.55 19.36
CA LYS A 152 5.17 -0.93 20.73
C LYS A 152 3.99 -0.67 21.68
N ALA A 153 3.33 0.48 21.57
CA ALA A 153 2.17 0.80 22.37
C ALA A 153 1.03 -0.18 22.15
N GLU A 154 0.80 -0.57 20.90
CA GLU A 154 -0.22 -1.54 20.55
C GLU A 154 0.10 -2.94 21.11
N ASP A 155 1.36 -3.36 21.03
CA ASP A 155 1.80 -4.66 21.55
C ASP A 155 1.72 -4.72 23.08
N ILE A 156 2.06 -3.64 23.76
CA ILE A 156 1.92 -3.53 25.23
C ILE A 156 0.45 -3.63 25.63
N ALA A 157 -0.45 -2.98 24.91
CA ALA A 157 -1.87 -2.98 25.23
C ALA A 157 -2.52 -4.36 25.13
N ARG A 158 -1.88 -5.33 24.43
CA ARG A 158 -2.36 -6.71 24.33
C ARG A 158 -2.04 -7.57 25.53
N TRP A 159 -1.17 -7.12 26.42
CA TRP A 159 -0.74 -7.83 27.64
C TRP A 159 -1.41 -7.17 28.85
#